data_aed8bebf371bb6683c1d138bfa721dc2
#
_entry.id   aed8bebf371bb6683c1d138bfa721dc2
#
_cell.length_a   1.000
_cell.length_b   1.000
_cell.length_c   1.000
_cell.angle_alpha   90.00
_cell.angle_beta   90.00
_cell.angle_gamma   90.00
#
_symmetry.space_group_name_H-M   'P 1'
#
loop_
_entity.id
_entity.type
_entity.pdbx_description
1 polymer ?
#
loop_
_entity_poly.entity_id
_entity_poly.type
_entity_poly.pdbx_seq_one_letter_code
_entity_poly.pdbx_strand_id
1 'polypeptide(L)'
;MALMQPKQIEELIRQALPQARVEVFSEDNTHFSARLVATAFEGLRPLARHQLVYRALGERVGREIHALSIEAYTPQEWDARQAPAERGRG
;
A
#
# COMPACT_ATOMS: atom_id res chain seq x y z
N MET A 1 -11.53 -1.38 -23.17
CA MET A 1 -10.56 -0.81 -22.26
C MET A 1 -10.45 -1.63 -21.01
N ALA A 2 -9.28 -2.11 -20.74
CA ALA A 2 -9.10 -3.01 -19.61
C ALA A 2 -8.99 -2.23 -18.30
N LEU A 3 -9.72 -2.69 -17.30
CA LEU A 3 -9.56 -2.15 -15.96
C LEU A 3 -8.34 -2.77 -15.33
N MET A 4 -7.72 -2.01 -14.44
CA MET A 4 -6.56 -2.50 -13.74
C MET A 4 -6.98 -3.50 -12.67
N GLN A 5 -6.21 -4.57 -12.53
CA GLN A 5 -6.47 -5.58 -11.53
C GLN A 5 -5.63 -5.31 -10.30
N PRO A 6 -6.09 -5.70 -9.11
CA PRO A 6 -5.28 -5.50 -7.90
C PRO A 6 -3.87 -6.06 -8.01
N LYS A 7 -3.71 -7.20 -8.63
CA LYS A 7 -2.39 -7.79 -8.78
C LYS A 7 -1.45 -6.95 -9.63
N GLN A 8 -1.99 -6.26 -10.60
CA GLN A 8 -1.18 -5.38 -11.43
C GLN A 8 -0.65 -4.20 -10.62
N ILE A 9 -1.50 -3.68 -9.73
CA ILE A 9 -1.07 -2.59 -8.86
C ILE A 9 0.00 -3.08 -7.90
N GLU A 10 -0.17 -4.29 -7.34
CA GLU A 10 0.85 -4.86 -6.48
C GLU A 10 2.19 -4.96 -7.17
N GLU A 11 2.18 -5.39 -8.43
CA GLU A 11 3.40 -5.54 -9.19
C GLU A 11 4.09 -4.21 -9.41
N LEU A 12 3.32 -3.19 -9.78
CA LEU A 12 3.89 -1.88 -10.01
C LEU A 12 4.53 -1.32 -8.74
N ILE A 13 3.86 -1.51 -7.61
CA ILE A 13 4.41 -1.03 -6.35
C ILE A 13 5.67 -1.82 -5.99
N ARG A 14 5.67 -3.13 -6.22
CA ARG A 14 6.82 -3.95 -5.90
C ARG A 14 8.02 -3.62 -6.75
N GLN A 15 7.80 -3.16 -7.99
CA GLN A 15 8.91 -2.75 -8.83
C GLN A 15 9.64 -1.55 -8.24
N ALA A 16 8.90 -0.65 -7.60
CA ALA A 16 9.50 0.52 -6.97
C ALA A 16 10.01 0.22 -5.57
N LEU A 17 9.36 -0.72 -4.89
CA LEU A 17 9.68 -1.08 -3.51
C LEU A 17 9.83 -2.60 -3.43
N PRO A 18 10.97 -3.15 -3.91
CA PRO A 18 11.09 -4.59 -4.09
C PRO A 18 10.93 -5.42 -2.82
N GLN A 19 11.22 -4.84 -1.67
CA GLN A 19 11.14 -5.59 -0.43
C GLN A 19 9.84 -5.38 0.32
N ALA A 20 8.93 -4.62 -0.26
CA ALA A 20 7.68 -4.31 0.40
C ALA A 20 6.72 -5.51 0.33
N ARG A 21 5.96 -5.65 1.39
CA ARG A 21 4.82 -6.54 1.36
C ARG A 21 3.63 -5.70 0.95
N VAL A 22 2.97 -6.13 -0.11
CA VAL A 22 1.91 -5.34 -0.73
C VAL A 22 0.67 -6.20 -0.90
N GLU A 23 -0.46 -5.69 -0.43
CA GLU A 23 -1.75 -6.31 -0.67
C GLU A 23 -2.68 -5.24 -1.21
N VAL A 24 -3.36 -5.55 -2.29
CA VAL A 24 -4.29 -4.62 -2.90
C VAL A 24 -5.64 -5.30 -3.04
N PHE A 25 -6.68 -4.60 -2.66
CA PHE A 25 -8.05 -5.11 -2.68
C PHE A 25 -8.93 -4.20 -3.51
N SER A 26 -9.89 -4.79 -4.19
CA SER A 26 -10.91 -4.03 -4.88
C SER A 26 -12.08 -4.94 -5.17
N GLU A 27 -13.29 -4.39 -5.06
CA GLU A 27 -14.49 -5.13 -5.41
C GLU A 27 -14.96 -4.82 -6.82
N ASP A 28 -14.52 -3.70 -7.37
CA ASP A 28 -15.02 -3.24 -8.67
C ASP A 28 -13.92 -2.87 -9.65
N ASN A 29 -12.66 -3.04 -9.28
CA ASN A 29 -11.50 -2.70 -10.10
C ASN A 29 -11.48 -1.22 -10.50
N THR A 30 -12.06 -0.40 -9.66
CA THR A 30 -12.11 1.05 -9.85
C THR A 30 -11.62 1.75 -8.59
N HIS A 31 -12.13 1.30 -7.44
CA HIS A 31 -11.73 1.80 -6.13
C HIS A 31 -10.86 0.74 -5.48
N PHE A 32 -9.68 1.14 -5.06
CA PHE A 32 -8.68 0.20 -4.55
C PHE A 32 -8.24 0.57 -3.15
N SER A 33 -7.88 -0.46 -2.38
CA SER A 33 -7.27 -0.29 -1.06
C SER A 33 -5.95 -1.02 -1.06
N ALA A 34 -4.88 -0.32 -0.72
CA ALA A 34 -3.55 -0.91 -0.69
C ALA A 34 -3.00 -0.88 0.72
N ARG A 35 -2.46 -2.01 1.15
CA ARG A 35 -1.78 -2.11 2.42
C ARG A 35 -0.34 -2.50 2.15
N LEU A 36 0.58 -1.71 2.68
CA LEU A 36 2.00 -1.91 2.42
C LEU A 36 2.78 -1.94 3.72
N VAL A 37 3.75 -2.84 3.77
CA VAL A 37 4.69 -2.90 4.89
C VAL A 37 6.09 -2.87 4.28
N ALA A 38 6.88 -1.86 4.62
CA ALA A 38 8.19 -1.70 4.00
C ALA A 38 9.14 -0.94 4.90
N THR A 39 10.41 -1.38 4.92
CA THR A 39 11.44 -0.64 5.62
C THR A 39 11.69 0.72 4.99
N ALA A 40 11.34 0.88 3.71
CA ALA A 40 11.50 2.15 3.03
C ALA A 40 10.68 3.27 3.68
N PHE A 41 9.68 2.90 4.48
CA PHE A 41 8.85 3.90 5.15
C PHE A 41 9.42 4.38 6.47
N GLU A 42 10.52 3.78 6.93
CA GLU A 42 11.10 4.18 8.21
C GLU A 42 11.59 5.62 8.15
N GLY A 43 11.24 6.38 9.18
CA GLY A 43 11.61 7.76 9.23
C GLY A 43 10.73 8.70 8.42
N LEU A 44 9.76 8.17 7.69
CA LEU A 44 8.88 8.98 6.86
C LEU A 44 7.53 9.19 7.52
N ARG A 45 7.01 10.39 7.37
CA ARG A 45 5.66 10.70 7.80
C ARG A 45 4.66 10.11 6.81
N PRO A 46 3.40 9.97 7.21
CA PRO A 46 2.42 9.31 6.34
C PRO A 46 2.30 9.93 4.95
N LEU A 47 2.35 11.24 4.85
CA LEU A 47 2.23 11.88 3.54
C LEU A 47 3.37 11.46 2.61
N ALA A 48 4.59 11.43 3.15
CA ALA A 48 5.75 11.04 2.34
C ALA A 48 5.63 9.59 1.91
N ARG A 49 5.09 8.72 2.77
CA ARG A 49 4.89 7.32 2.41
C ARG A 49 3.90 7.19 1.26
N HIS A 50 2.81 7.94 1.34
CA HIS A 50 1.80 7.91 0.28
C HIS A 50 2.37 8.42 -1.02
N GLN A 51 3.22 9.43 -0.96
CA GLN A 51 3.85 9.97 -2.17
C GLN A 51 4.74 8.94 -2.84
N LEU A 52 5.43 8.11 -2.06
CA LEU A 52 6.22 7.05 -2.66
C LEU A 52 5.35 6.09 -3.45
N VAL A 53 4.19 5.75 -2.90
CA VAL A 53 3.29 4.83 -3.57
C VAL A 53 2.71 5.47 -4.82
N TYR A 54 2.28 6.71 -4.73
CA TYR A 54 1.74 7.41 -5.90
C TYR A 54 2.78 7.53 -7.00
N ARG A 55 4.03 7.75 -6.62
CA ARG A 55 5.09 7.86 -7.60
C ARG A 55 5.31 6.54 -8.33
N ALA A 56 5.17 5.43 -7.60
CA ALA A 56 5.32 4.12 -8.21
C ALA A 56 4.23 3.84 -9.24
N LEU A 57 3.04 4.38 -9.03
CA LEU A 57 1.92 4.14 -9.92
C LEU A 57 1.83 5.14 -11.04
N GLY A 58 2.42 6.33 -10.85
CA GLY A 58 2.50 7.33 -11.88
C GLY A 58 1.14 7.82 -12.34
N GLU A 59 0.99 7.96 -13.63
CA GLU A 59 -0.22 8.54 -14.21
C GLU A 59 -1.42 7.64 -14.13
N ARG A 60 -1.24 6.40 -13.72
CA ARG A 60 -2.36 5.47 -13.64
C ARG A 60 -3.39 5.90 -12.60
N VAL A 61 -2.93 6.60 -11.57
CA VAL A 61 -3.84 7.16 -10.58
C VAL A 61 -4.59 8.31 -11.23
N GLY A 62 -5.90 8.21 -11.21
CA GLY A 62 -6.74 9.18 -11.89
C GLY A 62 -7.18 8.71 -13.27
N ARG A 63 -6.58 7.62 -13.75
CA ARG A 63 -6.95 7.06 -15.05
C ARG A 63 -7.53 5.68 -14.82
N GLU A 64 -6.68 4.64 -14.84
CA GLU A 64 -7.14 3.27 -14.59
C GLU A 64 -7.49 3.07 -13.12
N ILE A 65 -6.86 3.85 -12.24
CA ILE A 65 -7.12 3.77 -10.81
C ILE A 65 -7.86 5.03 -10.41
N HIS A 66 -9.17 4.92 -10.22
CA HIS A 66 -9.98 6.08 -9.88
C HIS A 66 -9.79 6.53 -8.45
N ALA A 67 -9.70 5.60 -7.54
CA ALA A 67 -9.54 5.93 -6.13
C ALA A 67 -8.65 4.90 -5.48
N LEU A 68 -7.74 5.35 -4.64
CA LEU A 68 -6.79 4.48 -3.97
C LEU A 68 -6.61 4.93 -2.53
N SER A 69 -6.98 4.04 -1.59
CA SER A 69 -6.69 4.23 -0.18
C SER A 69 -5.39 3.53 0.13
N ILE A 70 -4.55 4.15 0.94
CA ILE A 70 -3.23 3.61 1.23
C ILE A 70 -3.05 3.50 2.74
N GLU A 71 -2.65 2.31 3.20
CA GLU A 71 -2.15 2.09 4.55
C GLU A 71 -0.69 1.70 4.41
N ALA A 72 0.19 2.49 4.97
CA ALA A 72 1.62 2.28 4.82
C ALA A 72 2.28 2.18 6.20
N TYR A 73 2.91 1.05 6.45
CA TYR A 73 3.51 0.74 7.75
C TYR A 73 4.96 0.37 7.60
N THR A 74 5.75 0.68 8.63
CA THR A 74 7.06 0.03 8.76
C THR A 74 6.83 -1.37 9.32
N PRO A 75 7.82 -2.26 9.20
CA PRO A 75 7.67 -3.59 9.80
C PRO A 75 7.37 -3.54 11.29
N GLN A 76 7.99 -2.61 12.00
CA GLN A 76 7.74 -2.50 13.44
C GLN A 76 6.32 -2.06 13.73
N GLU A 77 5.82 -1.10 12.96
CA GLU A 77 4.46 -0.63 13.13
C GLU A 77 3.46 -1.74 12.84
N TRP A 78 3.74 -2.52 11.81
CA TRP A 78 2.86 -3.61 11.46
C TRP A 78 2.85 -4.69 12.53
N ASP A 79 4.01 -5.03 13.06
CA ASP A 79 4.10 -6.03 14.12
C ASP A 79 3.36 -5.57 15.37
N ALA A 80 3.48 -4.31 15.72
CA ALA A 80 2.78 -3.76 16.87
C ALA A 80 1.27 -3.81 16.66
N ARG A 81 0.82 -3.57 15.44
CA ARG A 81 -0.58 -3.62 15.11
C ARG A 81 -1.12 -5.04 15.19
N GLN A 82 -0.30 -6.03 14.81
CA GLN A 82 -0.71 -7.42 14.83
C GLN A 82 -0.83 -7.97 16.23
N ALA A 83 0.05 -7.55 17.11
CA ALA A 83 0.14 -8.13 18.45
C ALA A 83 -0.59 -7.39 19.54
N PRO A 84 -1.05 -6.15 19.34
CA PRO A 84 -1.55 -5.37 20.48
C PRO A 84 -2.69 -6.01 21.23
N ALA A 85 -3.48 -6.82 20.55
CA ALA A 85 -4.62 -7.43 21.19
C ALA A 85 -4.21 -8.30 22.35
N GLU A 86 -3.15 -9.05 22.17
CA GLU A 86 -2.67 -9.92 23.22
C GLU A 86 -2.02 -9.15 24.32
N ARG A 87 -1.19 -8.20 23.93
CA ARG A 87 -0.51 -7.43 24.94
C ARG A 87 -1.44 -6.52 25.70
N GLY A 88 -2.41 -6.00 24.99
CA GLY A 88 -3.33 -5.09 25.59
C GLY A 88 -4.16 -5.72 26.65
N ARG A 89 -4.25 -7.03 26.62
CA ARG A 89 -5.03 -7.67 27.58
C ARG A 89 -4.21 -8.13 28.70
N GLY A 90 -2.98 -8.23 28.45
CA GLY A 90 -1.98 -8.77 29.33
C GLY A 90 -2.06 -8.28 30.70
#